data_fe40737a029317487e437dfad1dca9ed
#
_entry.id   fe40737a029317487e437dfad1dca9ed
#
_cell.length_a   1.000
_cell.length_b   1.000
_cell.length_c   1.000
_cell.angle_alpha   90.00
_cell.angle_beta   90.00
_cell.angle_gamma   90.00
#
_symmetry.space_group_name_H-M   'P 1'
#
loop_
_entity.id
_entity.type
_entity.pdbx_description
1 polymer ?
#
loop_
_entity_poly.entity_id
_entity_poly.type
_entity_poly.pdbx_seq_one_letter_code
_entity_poly.pdbx_strand_id
1 'polypeptide(L)'
;MSPNVDTNATLSGTPPQSPVVFDATPSSLIAEARALISTSRAVWDSIAAGVATDKATFDNTIRPIIDDENGSLAKSRLLRFYASTSPSKELREASHTATTLLNDSDAERLSRVDVFARIAAVVQNMNDNPTLDDQSKYYVQKLHRAMCMNGCVIPDSRNRDAFHQANKRVKELVRQCTENLEEDTSGIWLTPEELEGLPQDRIDKLPKGDGENQGKLWLKMKPPTGGVLSYAHSGATRKNFYYAKYNRLPQNVPLFRELVVARDTIARLLGFHNYFAYQTSLKMAQTPEAVTTLLQDIKQRTSPAALLGASELLSIKTEQQQMVHDGTGTELFFWDEDYYNRIRDERETPIHQTDLSEYFELYSTLDALLSLFGRLFDTRFERITSEQQMELGNRAGHAGPLVWHEDVIMYTAWDMRDSPDSFLGYAYFDLFPRQGKYGHRGCYDIQYVSSARTSPSAFMSHPTPGPPLSTRSLPAITGLREGGWKRLLPFRRLRHELPQAYPLKAHATRLHRSATDVPRARPSTPGSPRSSQACRPPAHRQRLCRSSLHNV
;
A
#
# COMPACT_ATOMS: atom_id res chain seq x y z
N MET A 1 5.58 36.05 -5.56
CA MET A 1 5.83 36.24 -7.00
C MET A 1 5.87 34.85 -7.61
N SER A 2 4.86 34.49 -8.39
CA SER A 2 4.85 33.22 -9.11
C SER A 2 6.01 33.20 -10.09
N PRO A 3 6.81 32.12 -10.18
CA PRO A 3 7.83 32.03 -11.20
C PRO A 3 7.15 32.06 -12.57
N ASN A 4 7.68 32.87 -13.48
CA ASN A 4 7.30 32.89 -14.88
C ASN A 4 7.49 31.49 -15.46
N VAL A 5 6.42 30.72 -15.51
CA VAL A 5 6.36 29.50 -16.32
C VAL A 5 6.25 29.99 -17.76
N ASP A 6 7.17 29.58 -18.61
CA ASP A 6 7.09 29.82 -20.05
C ASP A 6 5.73 29.30 -20.56
N THR A 7 4.79 30.23 -20.74
CA THR A 7 3.40 29.97 -21.15
C THR A 7 3.30 29.55 -22.63
N ASN A 8 4.41 29.46 -23.36
CA ASN A 8 4.45 29.20 -24.80
C ASN A 8 5.15 27.91 -25.22
N ALA A 9 5.44 27.00 -24.29
CA ALA A 9 6.03 25.71 -24.68
C ALA A 9 4.93 24.86 -25.36
N THR A 10 5.02 24.71 -26.68
CA THR A 10 4.25 23.69 -27.41
C THR A 10 4.70 22.31 -26.95
N LEU A 11 3.77 21.38 -26.72
CA LEU A 11 4.11 19.98 -26.43
C LEU A 11 5.01 19.45 -27.55
N SER A 12 6.14 18.84 -27.19
CA SER A 12 7.14 18.33 -28.17
C SER A 12 6.57 17.18 -29.02
N GLY A 13 5.41 16.63 -28.66
CA GLY A 13 4.69 15.60 -29.40
C GLY A 13 3.21 15.58 -29.05
N THR A 14 2.39 15.10 -29.97
CA THR A 14 0.95 14.86 -29.69
C THR A 14 0.80 13.50 -29.00
N PRO A 15 0.30 13.45 -27.75
CA PRO A 15 0.05 12.18 -27.07
C PRO A 15 -0.90 11.29 -27.90
N PRO A 16 -0.53 10.04 -28.18
CA PRO A 16 -1.35 9.13 -29.00
C PRO A 16 -2.56 8.58 -28.22
N GLN A 17 -2.53 8.68 -26.89
CA GLN A 17 -3.61 8.23 -26.02
C GLN A 17 -4.41 9.43 -25.50
N SER A 18 -5.74 9.33 -25.61
CA SER A 18 -6.62 10.32 -25.01
C SER A 18 -6.51 10.32 -23.48
N PRO A 19 -6.44 11.49 -22.83
CA PRO A 19 -6.48 11.57 -21.38
C PRO A 19 -7.81 11.12 -20.80
N VAL A 20 -7.81 10.82 -19.51
CA VAL A 20 -9.04 10.51 -18.77
C VAL A 20 -9.84 11.79 -18.53
N VAL A 21 -11.16 11.70 -18.65
CA VAL A 21 -12.10 12.79 -18.37
C VAL A 21 -12.74 12.59 -17.00
N PHE A 22 -12.82 13.65 -16.20
CA PHE A 22 -13.34 13.63 -14.83
C PHE A 22 -14.69 14.34 -14.74
N ASP A 23 -15.67 13.91 -15.53
CA ASP A 23 -17.00 14.49 -15.65
C ASP A 23 -18.11 13.66 -14.97
N ALA A 24 -17.73 12.66 -14.17
CA ALA A 24 -18.69 11.75 -13.57
C ALA A 24 -19.66 12.44 -12.61
N THR A 25 -20.91 12.00 -12.64
CA THR A 25 -21.95 12.33 -11.67
C THR A 25 -22.23 11.16 -10.73
N PRO A 26 -22.84 11.37 -9.55
CA PRO A 26 -23.21 10.27 -8.67
C PRO A 26 -24.03 9.17 -9.35
N SER A 27 -24.98 9.57 -10.20
CA SER A 27 -25.81 8.62 -10.94
C SER A 27 -25.04 7.88 -12.04
N SER A 28 -24.15 8.57 -12.77
CA SER A 28 -23.35 7.92 -13.82
C SER A 28 -22.37 6.92 -13.25
N LEU A 29 -21.76 7.16 -12.08
CA LEU A 29 -20.88 6.19 -11.43
C LEU A 29 -21.59 4.87 -11.10
N ILE A 30 -22.79 4.96 -10.54
CA ILE A 30 -23.58 3.76 -10.19
C ILE A 30 -24.06 3.03 -11.45
N ALA A 31 -24.50 3.79 -12.46
CA ALA A 31 -24.95 3.20 -13.73
C ALA A 31 -23.81 2.48 -14.43
N GLU A 32 -22.62 3.09 -14.51
CA GLU A 32 -21.44 2.46 -15.13
C GLU A 32 -20.99 1.22 -14.36
N ALA A 33 -20.97 1.24 -13.02
CA ALA A 33 -20.67 0.06 -12.24
C ALA A 33 -21.62 -1.10 -12.54
N ARG A 34 -22.93 -0.83 -12.62
CA ARG A 34 -23.94 -1.85 -12.99
C ARG A 34 -23.76 -2.37 -14.41
N ALA A 35 -23.41 -1.50 -15.35
CA ALA A 35 -23.14 -1.91 -16.74
C ALA A 35 -21.92 -2.84 -16.83
N LEU A 36 -20.81 -2.50 -16.14
CA LEU A 36 -19.62 -3.35 -16.07
C LEU A 36 -19.95 -4.73 -15.45
N ILE A 37 -20.71 -4.75 -14.36
CA ILE A 37 -21.17 -5.99 -13.71
C ILE A 37 -22.02 -6.84 -14.66
N SER A 38 -22.96 -6.22 -15.38
CA SER A 38 -23.83 -6.93 -16.32
C SER A 38 -23.03 -7.55 -17.46
N THR A 39 -22.09 -6.80 -18.06
CA THR A 39 -21.20 -7.28 -19.12
C THR A 39 -20.35 -8.46 -18.63
N SER A 40 -19.70 -8.31 -17.50
CA SER A 40 -18.87 -9.38 -16.92
C SER A 40 -19.69 -10.62 -16.60
N ARG A 41 -20.89 -10.47 -16.01
CA ARG A 41 -21.78 -11.61 -15.73
C ARG A 41 -22.14 -12.35 -17.02
N ALA A 42 -22.49 -11.64 -18.10
CA ALA A 42 -22.82 -12.24 -19.38
C ALA A 42 -21.65 -13.08 -19.97
N VAL A 43 -20.41 -12.60 -19.83
CA VAL A 43 -19.22 -13.36 -20.26
C VAL A 43 -19.11 -14.67 -19.47
N TRP A 44 -19.21 -14.62 -18.14
CA TRP A 44 -19.12 -15.82 -17.30
C TRP A 44 -20.27 -16.79 -17.54
N ASP A 45 -21.47 -16.29 -17.78
CA ASP A 45 -22.65 -17.11 -18.11
C ASP A 45 -22.49 -17.78 -19.49
N SER A 46 -21.94 -17.08 -20.47
CA SER A 46 -21.65 -17.66 -21.79
C SER A 46 -20.65 -18.81 -21.72
N ILE A 47 -19.61 -18.68 -20.89
CA ILE A 47 -18.64 -19.76 -20.65
C ILE A 47 -19.32 -20.95 -19.97
N ALA A 48 -20.13 -20.70 -18.95
CA ALA A 48 -20.84 -21.76 -18.22
C ALA A 48 -21.81 -22.53 -19.09
N ALA A 49 -22.54 -21.86 -19.99
CA ALA A 49 -23.53 -22.46 -20.85
C ALA A 49 -22.95 -23.08 -22.14
N GLY A 50 -21.92 -22.41 -22.73
CA GLY A 50 -21.41 -22.73 -24.06
C GLY A 50 -20.22 -23.67 -24.11
N VAL A 51 -19.47 -23.82 -22.98
CA VAL A 51 -18.24 -24.62 -22.95
C VAL A 51 -18.45 -25.89 -22.12
N ALA A 52 -18.39 -27.07 -22.73
CA ALA A 52 -18.34 -28.32 -21.97
C ALA A 52 -16.99 -28.45 -21.23
N THR A 53 -16.99 -29.00 -20.03
CA THR A 53 -15.80 -29.07 -19.18
C THR A 53 -14.63 -29.80 -19.83
N ASP A 54 -14.90 -30.91 -20.52
CA ASP A 54 -13.92 -31.70 -21.26
C ASP A 54 -13.36 -31.02 -22.53
N LYS A 55 -14.02 -29.95 -22.99
CA LYS A 55 -13.62 -29.15 -24.15
C LYS A 55 -13.12 -27.76 -23.79
N ALA A 56 -12.91 -27.51 -22.50
CA ALA A 56 -12.40 -26.22 -22.04
C ALA A 56 -10.95 -26.01 -22.48
N THR A 57 -10.69 -24.88 -23.11
CA THR A 57 -9.37 -24.46 -23.59
C THR A 57 -9.07 -23.03 -23.10
N PHE A 58 -7.81 -22.59 -23.26
CA PHE A 58 -7.46 -21.22 -22.99
C PHE A 58 -8.30 -20.23 -23.79
N ASP A 59 -8.49 -20.49 -25.09
CA ASP A 59 -9.16 -19.55 -26.00
C ASP A 59 -10.66 -19.43 -25.76
N ASN A 60 -11.36 -20.53 -25.42
CA ASN A 60 -12.81 -20.49 -25.20
C ASN A 60 -13.24 -20.25 -23.75
N THR A 61 -12.33 -20.33 -22.80
CA THR A 61 -12.62 -20.21 -21.36
C THR A 61 -11.89 -19.04 -20.72
N ILE A 62 -10.59 -18.92 -20.94
CA ILE A 62 -9.74 -17.95 -20.24
C ILE A 62 -9.67 -16.61 -20.98
N ARG A 63 -9.47 -16.65 -22.31
CA ARG A 63 -9.36 -15.42 -23.12
C ARG A 63 -10.57 -14.49 -22.97
N PRO A 64 -11.83 -14.97 -23.02
CA PRO A 64 -12.98 -14.10 -22.79
C PRO A 64 -12.99 -13.41 -21.42
N ILE A 65 -12.47 -14.09 -20.37
CA ILE A 65 -12.34 -13.50 -19.04
C ILE A 65 -11.27 -12.40 -19.04
N ILE A 66 -10.13 -12.64 -19.67
CA ILE A 66 -9.04 -11.65 -19.80
C ILE A 66 -9.53 -10.41 -20.55
N ASP A 67 -10.26 -10.60 -21.65
CA ASP A 67 -10.76 -9.51 -22.48
C ASP A 67 -11.79 -8.66 -21.72
N ASP A 68 -12.68 -9.28 -20.95
CA ASP A 68 -13.61 -8.59 -20.04
C ASP A 68 -12.88 -7.80 -18.95
N GLU A 69 -11.94 -8.42 -18.26
CA GLU A 69 -11.17 -7.75 -17.21
C GLU A 69 -10.36 -6.57 -17.75
N ASN A 70 -9.69 -6.72 -18.87
CA ASN A 70 -8.95 -5.65 -19.53
C ASN A 70 -9.85 -4.52 -20.02
N GLY A 71 -11.01 -4.86 -20.59
CA GLY A 71 -12.00 -3.88 -21.06
C GLY A 71 -12.61 -3.05 -19.93
N SER A 72 -12.81 -3.66 -18.77
CA SER A 72 -13.42 -3.03 -17.59
C SER A 72 -12.43 -2.29 -16.68
N LEU A 73 -11.14 -2.60 -16.75
CA LEU A 73 -10.13 -2.20 -15.76
C LEU A 73 -10.00 -0.69 -15.59
N ALA A 74 -9.86 0.07 -16.68
CA ALA A 74 -9.70 1.52 -16.62
C ALA A 74 -10.93 2.20 -16.01
N LYS A 75 -12.13 1.77 -16.43
CA LYS A 75 -13.40 2.28 -15.94
C LYS A 75 -13.59 1.96 -14.46
N SER A 76 -13.40 0.72 -14.04
CA SER A 76 -13.55 0.31 -12.65
C SER A 76 -12.57 1.04 -11.71
N ARG A 77 -11.36 1.34 -12.17
CA ARG A 77 -10.38 2.13 -11.41
C ARG A 77 -10.81 3.58 -11.25
N LEU A 78 -11.28 4.20 -12.32
CA LEU A 78 -11.79 5.56 -12.28
C LEU A 78 -13.00 5.67 -11.33
N LEU A 79 -13.93 4.71 -11.37
CA LEU A 79 -15.06 4.66 -10.45
C LEU A 79 -14.62 4.65 -8.97
N ARG A 80 -13.57 3.91 -8.64
CA ARG A 80 -13.02 3.80 -7.28
C ARG A 80 -12.23 5.03 -6.85
N PHE A 81 -11.66 5.75 -7.80
CA PHE A 81 -10.77 6.89 -7.58
C PHE A 81 -11.48 8.08 -6.91
N TYR A 82 -12.71 8.37 -7.31
CA TYR A 82 -13.48 9.49 -6.78
C TYR A 82 -13.74 9.40 -5.26
N ALA A 83 -13.80 8.20 -4.69
CA ALA A 83 -13.99 8.00 -3.26
C ALA A 83 -12.90 8.69 -2.41
N SER A 84 -11.68 8.79 -2.94
CA SER A 84 -10.52 9.33 -2.23
C SER A 84 -10.17 10.76 -2.61
N THR A 85 -10.66 11.26 -3.73
CA THR A 85 -10.14 12.50 -4.34
C THR A 85 -11.18 13.57 -4.61
N SER A 86 -12.45 13.19 -4.80
CA SER A 86 -13.49 14.16 -5.15
C SER A 86 -13.76 15.16 -4.02
N PRO A 87 -13.89 16.46 -4.31
CA PRO A 87 -14.36 17.45 -3.35
C PRO A 87 -15.85 17.26 -3.01
N SER A 88 -16.70 16.76 -3.94
CA SER A 88 -18.11 16.49 -3.68
C SER A 88 -18.31 15.28 -2.77
N LYS A 89 -19.07 15.45 -1.68
CA LYS A 89 -19.43 14.38 -0.75
C LYS A 89 -20.29 13.33 -1.45
N GLU A 90 -21.27 13.77 -2.24
CA GLU A 90 -22.22 12.92 -2.96
C GLU A 90 -21.48 12.03 -3.97
N LEU A 91 -20.46 12.57 -4.66
CA LEU A 91 -19.65 11.81 -5.61
C LEU A 91 -18.77 10.79 -4.91
N ARG A 92 -18.21 11.11 -3.73
CA ARG A 92 -17.47 10.13 -2.91
C ARG A 92 -18.35 8.98 -2.43
N GLU A 93 -19.56 9.29 -1.93
CA GLU A 93 -20.53 8.27 -1.48
C GLU A 93 -20.98 7.37 -2.63
N ALA A 94 -21.26 7.94 -3.80
CA ALA A 94 -21.58 7.15 -4.99
C ALA A 94 -20.41 6.28 -5.45
N SER A 95 -19.18 6.78 -5.35
CA SER A 95 -17.97 6.00 -5.64
C SER A 95 -17.76 4.84 -4.65
N HIS A 96 -18.04 5.05 -3.36
CA HIS A 96 -18.04 3.96 -2.37
C HIS A 96 -19.10 2.90 -2.68
N THR A 97 -20.31 3.34 -3.05
CA THR A 97 -21.40 2.44 -3.46
C THR A 97 -21.01 1.63 -4.70
N ALA A 98 -20.50 2.29 -5.74
CA ALA A 98 -20.01 1.63 -6.95
C ALA A 98 -18.88 0.62 -6.64
N THR A 99 -17.96 0.99 -5.76
CA THR A 99 -16.88 0.11 -5.29
C THR A 99 -17.40 -1.13 -4.60
N THR A 100 -18.41 -0.98 -3.75
CA THR A 100 -19.05 -2.11 -3.06
C THR A 100 -19.73 -3.05 -4.05
N LEU A 101 -20.50 -2.53 -5.00
CA LEU A 101 -21.15 -3.30 -6.05
C LEU A 101 -20.14 -4.11 -6.87
N LEU A 102 -19.04 -3.48 -7.30
CA LEU A 102 -17.97 -4.14 -8.05
C LEU A 102 -17.31 -5.26 -7.22
N ASN A 103 -16.96 -4.99 -5.96
CA ASN A 103 -16.33 -5.98 -5.08
C ASN A 103 -17.24 -7.19 -4.78
N ASP A 104 -18.53 -6.95 -4.64
CA ASP A 104 -19.49 -8.04 -4.41
C ASP A 104 -19.68 -8.89 -5.68
N SER A 105 -19.73 -8.26 -6.86
CA SER A 105 -19.74 -8.96 -8.14
C SER A 105 -18.45 -9.77 -8.36
N ASP A 106 -17.28 -9.24 -8.00
CA ASP A 106 -16.02 -9.98 -8.08
C ASP A 106 -16.03 -11.22 -7.18
N ALA A 107 -16.55 -11.10 -5.97
CA ALA A 107 -16.69 -12.22 -5.05
C ALA A 107 -17.69 -13.27 -5.57
N GLU A 108 -18.80 -12.84 -6.17
CA GLU A 108 -19.79 -13.73 -6.81
C GLU A 108 -19.13 -14.52 -7.95
N ARG A 109 -18.45 -13.85 -8.89
CA ARG A 109 -17.76 -14.49 -10.01
C ARG A 109 -16.73 -15.53 -9.55
N LEU A 110 -15.88 -15.16 -8.60
CA LEU A 110 -14.82 -16.03 -8.10
C LEU A 110 -15.37 -17.22 -7.28
N SER A 111 -16.66 -17.22 -6.93
CA SER A 111 -17.34 -18.32 -6.21
C SER A 111 -18.13 -19.25 -7.16
N ARG A 112 -18.09 -19.02 -8.49
CA ARG A 112 -18.80 -19.79 -9.50
C ARG A 112 -18.20 -21.19 -9.70
N VAL A 113 -18.78 -22.21 -9.08
CA VAL A 113 -18.32 -23.61 -9.14
C VAL A 113 -18.44 -24.18 -10.57
N ASP A 114 -19.46 -23.76 -11.32
CA ASP A 114 -19.71 -24.17 -12.69
C ASP A 114 -18.56 -23.71 -13.63
N VAL A 115 -18.11 -22.45 -13.53
CA VAL A 115 -16.97 -21.94 -14.31
C VAL A 115 -15.64 -22.50 -13.77
N PHE A 116 -15.53 -22.69 -12.46
CA PHE A 116 -14.35 -23.27 -11.83
C PHE A 116 -13.98 -24.64 -12.41
N ALA A 117 -14.95 -25.51 -12.67
CA ALA A 117 -14.70 -26.82 -13.26
C ALA A 117 -14.00 -26.72 -14.64
N ARG A 118 -14.38 -25.74 -15.45
CA ARG A 118 -13.78 -25.48 -16.77
C ARG A 118 -12.37 -24.92 -16.65
N ILE A 119 -12.18 -23.98 -15.74
CA ILE A 119 -10.84 -23.40 -15.47
C ILE A 119 -9.89 -24.50 -14.94
N ALA A 120 -10.36 -25.37 -14.07
CA ALA A 120 -9.58 -26.51 -13.56
C ALA A 120 -9.17 -27.48 -14.69
N ALA A 121 -10.05 -27.73 -15.67
CA ALA A 121 -9.72 -28.53 -16.84
C ALA A 121 -8.64 -27.85 -17.71
N VAL A 122 -8.72 -26.52 -17.89
CA VAL A 122 -7.65 -25.76 -18.58
C VAL A 122 -6.31 -25.89 -17.85
N VAL A 123 -6.31 -25.78 -16.51
CA VAL A 123 -5.07 -25.93 -15.70
C VAL A 123 -4.44 -27.31 -15.90
N GLN A 124 -5.24 -28.38 -15.94
CA GLN A 124 -4.74 -29.74 -16.15
C GLN A 124 -4.05 -29.92 -17.52
N ASN A 125 -4.59 -29.28 -18.57
CA ASN A 125 -4.16 -29.46 -19.93
C ASN A 125 -3.18 -28.38 -20.44
N MET A 126 -2.93 -27.31 -19.66
CA MET A 126 -2.14 -26.17 -20.13
C MET A 126 -0.65 -26.45 -20.33
N ASN A 127 -0.10 -27.43 -19.59
CA ASN A 127 1.32 -27.80 -19.72
C ASN A 127 1.60 -28.52 -21.05
N ASP A 128 0.60 -29.19 -21.62
CA ASP A 128 0.69 -29.90 -22.88
C ASP A 128 0.47 -28.94 -24.08
N ASN A 129 0.18 -27.66 -23.82
CA ASN A 129 0.01 -26.65 -24.86
C ASN A 129 1.32 -25.87 -25.07
N PRO A 130 2.11 -26.17 -26.13
CA PRO A 130 3.40 -25.53 -26.39
C PRO A 130 3.26 -24.07 -26.87
N THR A 131 2.07 -23.65 -27.27
CA THR A 131 1.81 -22.28 -27.79
C THR A 131 1.44 -21.28 -26.69
N LEU A 132 1.19 -21.76 -25.47
CA LEU A 132 0.83 -20.90 -24.36
C LEU A 132 2.08 -20.36 -23.67
N ASP A 133 2.23 -19.04 -23.67
CA ASP A 133 3.34 -18.35 -23.01
C ASP A 133 3.24 -18.43 -21.47
N ASP A 134 4.38 -18.18 -20.80
CA ASP A 134 4.47 -18.29 -19.34
C ASP A 134 3.58 -17.29 -18.61
N GLN A 135 3.33 -16.12 -19.17
CA GLN A 135 2.47 -15.09 -18.59
C GLN A 135 1.02 -15.53 -18.61
N SER A 136 0.58 -16.11 -19.70
CA SER A 136 -0.76 -16.72 -19.84
C SER A 136 -0.93 -17.90 -18.88
N LYS A 137 0.06 -18.79 -18.78
CA LYS A 137 0.06 -19.89 -17.79
C LYS A 137 -0.04 -19.38 -16.37
N TYR A 138 0.73 -18.35 -16.03
CA TYR A 138 0.69 -17.72 -14.70
C TYR A 138 -0.69 -17.11 -14.40
N TYR A 139 -1.32 -16.43 -15.38
CA TYR A 139 -2.66 -15.89 -15.22
C TYR A 139 -3.69 -16.99 -14.92
N VAL A 140 -3.69 -18.08 -15.69
CA VAL A 140 -4.59 -19.23 -15.48
C VAL A 140 -4.43 -19.81 -14.07
N GLN A 141 -3.19 -20.03 -13.64
CA GLN A 141 -2.89 -20.52 -12.28
C GLN A 141 -3.39 -19.56 -11.21
N LYS A 142 -3.16 -18.26 -11.41
CA LYS A 142 -3.60 -17.21 -10.49
C LYS A 142 -5.13 -17.16 -10.37
N LEU A 143 -5.84 -17.22 -11.49
CA LEU A 143 -7.31 -17.24 -11.52
C LEU A 143 -7.87 -18.49 -10.84
N HIS A 144 -7.36 -19.67 -11.20
CA HIS A 144 -7.75 -20.93 -10.56
C HIS A 144 -7.54 -20.87 -9.05
N ARG A 145 -6.36 -20.42 -8.61
CA ARG A 145 -6.04 -20.27 -7.19
C ARG A 145 -6.96 -19.26 -6.49
N ALA A 146 -7.29 -18.13 -7.13
CA ALA A 146 -8.25 -17.18 -6.59
C ALA A 146 -9.62 -17.81 -6.34
N MET A 147 -10.12 -18.61 -7.29
CA MET A 147 -11.40 -19.34 -7.12
C MET A 147 -11.34 -20.42 -6.05
N CYS A 148 -10.22 -21.15 -5.94
CA CYS A 148 -9.98 -22.07 -4.83
C CYS A 148 -10.13 -21.36 -3.48
N MET A 149 -9.47 -20.19 -3.34
CA MET A 149 -9.50 -19.39 -2.11
C MET A 149 -10.84 -18.70 -1.85
N ASN A 150 -11.73 -18.64 -2.85
CA ASN A 150 -13.11 -18.19 -2.71
C ASN A 150 -14.10 -19.34 -2.51
N GLY A 151 -13.61 -20.54 -2.18
CA GLY A 151 -14.43 -21.66 -1.71
C GLY A 151 -14.85 -22.67 -2.79
N CYS A 152 -14.44 -22.48 -4.07
CA CYS A 152 -14.83 -23.43 -5.13
C CYS A 152 -14.29 -24.84 -4.93
N VAL A 153 -13.22 -25.02 -4.15
CA VAL A 153 -12.65 -26.34 -3.79
C VAL A 153 -13.39 -27.06 -2.69
N ILE A 154 -14.34 -26.41 -1.99
CA ILE A 154 -15.11 -27.02 -0.93
C ILE A 154 -16.19 -27.91 -1.56
N PRO A 155 -16.14 -29.25 -1.41
CA PRO A 155 -17.04 -30.14 -2.14
C PRO A 155 -18.49 -30.06 -1.61
N ASP A 156 -18.65 -29.98 -0.29
CA ASP A 156 -19.94 -29.95 0.36
C ASP A 156 -20.56 -28.54 0.30
N SER A 157 -21.80 -28.44 -0.18
CA SER A 157 -22.53 -27.18 -0.31
C SER A 157 -22.74 -26.46 1.02
N ARG A 158 -23.04 -27.21 2.10
CA ARG A 158 -23.25 -26.64 3.44
C ARG A 158 -21.98 -25.96 3.95
N ASN A 159 -20.83 -26.58 3.71
CA ASN A 159 -19.54 -26.02 4.10
C ASN A 159 -19.18 -24.79 3.23
N ARG A 160 -19.58 -24.77 1.94
CA ARG A 160 -19.45 -23.57 1.09
C ARG A 160 -20.34 -22.44 1.61
N ASP A 161 -21.57 -22.73 1.95
CA ASP A 161 -22.49 -21.73 2.53
C ASP A 161 -21.94 -21.17 3.85
N ALA A 162 -21.43 -22.03 4.72
CA ALA A 162 -20.76 -21.62 5.97
C ALA A 162 -19.53 -20.75 5.70
N PHE A 163 -18.73 -21.08 4.68
CA PHE A 163 -17.60 -20.27 4.23
C PHE A 163 -18.04 -18.88 3.76
N HIS A 164 -19.08 -18.79 2.94
CA HIS A 164 -19.59 -17.50 2.45
C HIS A 164 -20.19 -16.65 3.58
N GLN A 165 -20.91 -17.27 4.51
CA GLN A 165 -21.43 -16.58 5.70
C GLN A 165 -20.30 -16.05 6.59
N ALA A 166 -19.26 -16.85 6.83
CA ALA A 166 -18.10 -16.42 7.60
C ALA A 166 -17.37 -15.24 6.92
N ASN A 167 -17.22 -15.25 5.60
CA ASN A 167 -16.62 -14.13 4.83
C ASN A 167 -17.50 -12.86 4.92
N LYS A 168 -18.83 -13.00 4.82
CA LYS A 168 -19.75 -11.88 4.99
C LYS A 168 -19.64 -11.29 6.39
N ARG A 169 -19.54 -12.15 7.42
CA ARG A 169 -19.37 -11.71 8.80
C ARG A 169 -18.04 -11.00 9.01
N VAL A 170 -16.95 -11.50 8.44
CA VAL A 170 -15.63 -10.83 8.46
C VAL A 170 -15.71 -9.42 7.85
N LYS A 171 -16.35 -9.27 6.68
CA LYS A 171 -16.53 -7.95 6.04
C LYS A 171 -17.29 -6.99 6.97
N GLU A 172 -18.36 -7.46 7.58
CA GLU A 172 -19.21 -6.68 8.49
C GLU A 172 -18.44 -6.24 9.76
N LEU A 173 -17.71 -7.16 10.39
CA LEU A 173 -16.88 -6.85 11.57
C LEU A 173 -15.78 -5.83 11.25
N VAL A 174 -15.14 -5.97 10.09
CA VAL A 174 -14.13 -4.99 9.63
C VAL A 174 -14.76 -3.62 9.42
N ARG A 175 -15.95 -3.56 8.78
CA ARG A 175 -16.69 -2.31 8.57
C ARG A 175 -16.99 -1.62 9.89
N GLN A 176 -17.58 -2.34 10.86
CA GLN A 176 -17.91 -1.78 12.17
C GLN A 176 -16.67 -1.29 12.92
N CYS A 177 -15.58 -2.05 12.92
CA CYS A 177 -14.33 -1.60 13.53
C CYS A 177 -13.79 -0.33 12.88
N THR A 178 -13.90 -0.21 11.56
CA THR A 178 -13.40 0.95 10.80
C THR A 178 -14.27 2.18 11.06
N GLU A 179 -15.59 2.03 11.07
CA GLU A 179 -16.52 3.12 11.39
C GLU A 179 -16.26 3.66 12.80
N ASN A 180 -16.11 2.79 13.80
CA ASN A 180 -15.74 3.23 15.14
C ASN A 180 -14.42 4.02 15.19
N LEU A 181 -13.44 3.66 14.33
CA LEU A 181 -12.17 4.41 14.20
C LEU A 181 -12.35 5.75 13.48
N GLU A 182 -13.23 5.82 12.50
CA GLU A 182 -13.52 7.04 11.75
C GLU A 182 -14.32 8.06 12.57
N GLU A 183 -15.27 7.58 13.36
CA GLU A 183 -16.13 8.37 14.22
C GLU A 183 -15.48 8.72 15.58
N ASP A 184 -14.28 8.19 15.85
CA ASP A 184 -13.59 8.41 17.12
C ASP A 184 -13.34 9.90 17.40
N THR A 185 -13.98 10.39 18.45
CA THR A 185 -13.84 11.74 18.99
C THR A 185 -13.17 11.76 20.35
N SER A 186 -12.65 10.61 20.81
CA SER A 186 -12.02 10.47 22.12
C SER A 186 -10.85 11.43 22.32
N GLY A 187 -10.69 11.90 23.55
CA GLY A 187 -9.64 12.82 23.97
C GLY A 187 -9.51 12.85 25.48
N ILE A 188 -8.61 13.67 25.97
CA ILE A 188 -8.45 13.97 27.40
C ILE A 188 -8.36 15.47 27.62
N TRP A 189 -8.80 15.88 28.80
CA TRP A 189 -8.60 17.23 29.32
C TRP A 189 -7.29 17.28 30.10
N LEU A 190 -6.40 18.20 29.73
CA LEU A 190 -5.14 18.47 30.41
C LEU A 190 -5.06 19.95 30.77
N THR A 191 -4.38 20.25 31.89
CA THR A 191 -4.14 21.62 32.30
C THR A 191 -2.98 22.24 31.51
N PRO A 192 -2.83 23.58 31.48
CA PRO A 192 -1.68 24.23 30.88
C PRO A 192 -0.35 23.76 31.45
N GLU A 193 -0.29 23.49 32.77
CA GLU A 193 0.92 22.99 33.46
C GLU A 193 1.29 21.57 33.00
N GLU A 194 0.29 20.71 32.79
CA GLU A 194 0.52 19.36 32.22
C GLU A 194 1.00 19.41 30.77
N LEU A 195 0.71 20.51 30.04
CA LEU A 195 1.13 20.74 28.67
C LEU A 195 2.45 21.51 28.53
N GLU A 196 3.12 21.80 29.64
CA GLU A 196 4.43 22.44 29.61
C GLU A 196 5.41 21.71 28.68
N GLY A 197 6.10 22.47 27.83
CA GLY A 197 7.00 21.96 26.81
C GLY A 197 6.38 21.87 25.39
N LEU A 198 5.06 21.94 25.28
CA LEU A 198 4.43 22.02 23.95
C LEU A 198 4.65 23.42 23.34
N PRO A 199 4.88 23.49 22.02
CA PRO A 199 4.94 24.78 21.31
C PRO A 199 3.65 25.59 21.49
N GLN A 200 3.78 26.89 21.77
CA GLN A 200 2.65 27.77 22.09
C GLN A 200 1.61 27.83 20.95
N ASP A 201 2.07 27.82 19.70
CA ASP A 201 1.19 27.82 18.51
C ASP A 201 0.28 26.58 18.42
N ARG A 202 0.65 25.49 19.09
CA ARG A 202 -0.17 24.28 19.22
C ARG A 202 -1.14 24.37 20.38
N ILE A 203 -0.71 24.94 21.52
CA ILE A 203 -1.55 25.15 22.69
C ILE A 203 -2.70 26.10 22.35
N ASP A 204 -2.42 27.17 21.62
CA ASP A 204 -3.41 28.20 21.25
C ASP A 204 -4.53 27.67 20.36
N LYS A 205 -4.30 26.56 19.66
CA LYS A 205 -5.28 25.90 18.77
C LYS A 205 -6.15 24.87 19.49
N LEU A 206 -5.89 24.60 20.78
CA LEU A 206 -6.64 23.59 21.53
C LEU A 206 -7.96 24.16 22.04
N PRO A 207 -9.07 23.41 21.94
CA PRO A 207 -10.34 23.80 22.53
C PRO A 207 -10.22 23.97 24.06
N LYS A 208 -10.76 25.07 24.55
CA LYS A 208 -10.80 25.39 25.99
C LYS A 208 -12.01 24.72 26.64
N GLY A 209 -11.82 24.21 27.85
CA GLY A 209 -12.89 23.62 28.64
C GLY A 209 -13.76 24.67 29.33
N ASP A 210 -14.99 24.27 29.60
CA ASP A 210 -15.96 25.00 30.40
C ASP A 210 -16.48 24.11 31.55
N GLY A 211 -17.27 24.69 32.45
CA GLY A 211 -17.85 23.98 33.60
C GLY A 211 -16.78 23.22 34.42
N GLU A 212 -16.92 21.92 34.55
CA GLU A 212 -15.99 21.05 35.29
C GLU A 212 -14.58 20.98 34.66
N ASN A 213 -14.46 21.34 33.40
CA ASN A 213 -13.20 21.38 32.65
C ASN A 213 -12.65 22.80 32.49
N GLN A 214 -13.19 23.78 33.24
CA GLN A 214 -12.70 25.15 33.18
C GLN A 214 -11.19 25.21 33.49
N GLY A 215 -10.44 25.91 32.64
CA GLY A 215 -8.99 26.03 32.73
C GLY A 215 -8.20 24.87 32.11
N LYS A 216 -8.87 23.83 31.59
CA LYS A 216 -8.24 22.74 30.87
C LYS A 216 -8.39 22.89 29.35
N LEU A 217 -7.54 22.17 28.64
CA LEU A 217 -7.47 22.13 27.18
C LEU A 217 -7.76 20.73 26.68
N TRP A 218 -8.57 20.63 25.61
CA TRP A 218 -8.96 19.34 25.05
C TRP A 218 -7.96 18.82 24.02
N LEU A 219 -7.42 17.65 24.25
CA LEU A 219 -6.53 16.95 23.33
C LEU A 219 -7.20 15.71 22.75
N LYS A 220 -7.35 15.71 21.43
CA LYS A 220 -7.85 14.56 20.68
C LYS A 220 -6.81 13.43 20.64
N MET A 221 -7.28 12.18 20.76
CA MET A 221 -6.44 10.98 20.58
C MET A 221 -6.18 10.64 19.12
N LYS A 222 -7.08 11.05 18.21
CA LYS A 222 -6.91 10.89 16.77
C LYS A 222 -5.92 11.95 16.24
N PRO A 223 -4.94 11.58 15.39
CA PRO A 223 -4.00 12.55 14.83
C PRO A 223 -4.68 13.73 14.09
N PRO A 224 -4.14 14.96 14.20
CA PRO A 224 -2.92 15.32 14.93
C PRO A 224 -3.14 15.41 16.45
N THR A 225 -2.27 14.77 17.25
CA THR A 225 -2.38 14.64 18.71
C THR A 225 -1.71 15.79 19.49
N GLY A 226 -1.53 16.94 18.90
CA GLY A 226 -0.82 18.07 19.52
C GLY A 226 0.67 17.85 19.79
N GLY A 227 1.16 16.61 19.74
CA GLY A 227 2.57 16.29 19.98
C GLY A 227 2.90 16.06 21.47
N VAL A 228 1.92 15.74 22.31
CA VAL A 228 2.12 15.53 23.76
C VAL A 228 3.26 14.55 24.07
N LEU A 229 3.28 13.40 23.39
CA LEU A 229 4.34 12.39 23.59
C LEU A 229 5.74 12.89 23.22
N SER A 230 5.83 13.86 22.30
CA SER A 230 7.12 14.39 21.83
C SER A 230 7.59 15.61 22.63
N TYR A 231 6.66 16.40 23.20
CA TYR A 231 6.99 17.72 23.74
C TYR A 231 6.69 17.90 25.23
N ALA A 232 5.68 17.22 25.81
CA ALA A 232 5.36 17.42 27.22
C ALA A 232 6.53 17.06 28.13
N HIS A 233 6.93 17.99 28.99
CA HIS A 233 8.04 17.78 29.92
C HIS A 233 7.71 16.72 30.95
N SER A 234 6.47 16.72 31.48
CA SER A 234 6.02 15.77 32.49
C SER A 234 5.91 14.34 31.95
N GLY A 235 6.70 13.41 32.46
CA GLY A 235 6.59 11.99 32.18
C GLY A 235 5.25 11.38 32.63
N ALA A 236 4.65 11.93 33.70
CA ALA A 236 3.30 11.54 34.13
C ALA A 236 2.24 11.92 33.11
N THR A 237 2.33 13.11 32.51
CA THR A 237 1.45 13.55 31.44
C THR A 237 1.60 12.65 30.21
N ARG A 238 2.84 12.36 29.77
CA ARG A 238 3.09 11.45 28.64
C ARG A 238 2.50 10.07 28.90
N LYS A 239 2.69 9.53 30.11
CA LYS A 239 2.11 8.25 30.54
C LYS A 239 0.58 8.27 30.47
N ASN A 240 -0.06 9.26 31.07
CA ASN A 240 -1.52 9.41 31.06
C ASN A 240 -2.07 9.47 29.64
N PHE A 241 -1.48 10.32 28.79
CA PHE A 241 -1.85 10.43 27.39
C PHE A 241 -1.64 9.12 26.61
N TYR A 242 -0.54 8.41 26.86
CA TYR A 242 -0.22 7.13 26.23
C TYR A 242 -1.31 6.09 26.53
N TYR A 243 -1.63 5.90 27.82
CA TYR A 243 -2.65 4.94 28.21
C TYR A 243 -4.04 5.30 27.67
N ALA A 244 -4.43 6.57 27.74
CA ALA A 244 -5.70 7.01 27.18
C ALA A 244 -5.77 6.75 25.66
N LYS A 245 -4.68 7.03 24.93
CA LYS A 245 -4.60 6.81 23.48
C LYS A 245 -4.71 5.33 23.08
N TYR A 246 -4.07 4.43 23.82
CA TYR A 246 -4.04 3.01 23.48
C TYR A 246 -5.21 2.20 24.06
N ASN A 247 -5.96 2.76 25.01
CA ASN A 247 -7.19 2.14 25.54
C ASN A 247 -8.48 2.72 24.95
N ARG A 248 -8.39 3.57 23.93
CA ARG A 248 -9.57 4.08 23.22
C ARG A 248 -10.30 2.97 22.48
N LEU A 249 -11.59 3.18 22.20
CA LEU A 249 -12.45 2.28 21.43
C LEU A 249 -12.56 0.85 22.01
N PRO A 250 -12.90 0.70 23.31
CA PRO A 250 -13.06 -0.61 23.93
C PRO A 250 -14.15 -1.45 23.24
N GLN A 251 -15.12 -0.81 22.55
CA GLN A 251 -16.15 -1.49 21.75
C GLN A 251 -15.58 -2.31 20.59
N ASN A 252 -14.36 -2.00 20.10
CA ASN A 252 -13.73 -2.79 19.06
C ASN A 252 -13.13 -4.11 19.58
N VAL A 253 -12.92 -4.27 20.88
CA VAL A 253 -12.30 -5.48 21.46
C VAL A 253 -13.14 -6.74 21.19
N PRO A 254 -14.45 -6.77 21.50
CA PRO A 254 -15.28 -7.94 21.20
C PRO A 254 -15.41 -8.18 19.68
N LEU A 255 -15.52 -7.14 18.87
CA LEU A 255 -15.56 -7.26 17.41
C LEU A 255 -14.27 -7.90 16.86
N PHE A 256 -13.12 -7.48 17.37
CA PHE A 256 -11.84 -8.04 16.97
C PHE A 256 -11.68 -9.51 17.38
N ARG A 257 -12.15 -9.90 18.57
CA ARG A 257 -12.16 -11.31 19.01
C ARG A 257 -12.99 -12.17 18.07
N GLU A 258 -14.20 -11.74 17.75
CA GLU A 258 -15.08 -12.44 16.81
C GLU A 258 -14.45 -12.52 15.41
N LEU A 259 -13.81 -11.42 14.94
CA LEU A 259 -13.09 -11.38 13.67
C LEU A 259 -12.00 -12.45 13.58
N VAL A 260 -11.22 -12.64 14.65
CA VAL A 260 -10.17 -13.68 14.70
C VAL A 260 -10.78 -15.07 14.57
N VAL A 261 -11.87 -15.35 15.28
CA VAL A 261 -12.58 -16.65 15.22
C VAL A 261 -13.17 -16.89 13.82
N ALA A 262 -13.83 -15.89 13.24
CA ALA A 262 -14.41 -16.02 11.89
C ALA A 262 -13.33 -16.27 10.83
N ARG A 263 -12.17 -15.63 10.94
CA ARG A 263 -11.02 -15.85 10.05
C ARG A 263 -10.44 -17.26 10.20
N ASP A 264 -10.35 -17.81 11.42
CA ASP A 264 -9.90 -19.20 11.63
C ASP A 264 -10.91 -20.20 11.02
N THR A 265 -12.21 -19.95 11.16
CA THR A 265 -13.27 -20.74 10.53
C THR A 265 -13.10 -20.80 9.00
N ILE A 266 -12.88 -19.65 8.35
CA ILE A 266 -12.62 -19.56 6.90
C ILE A 266 -11.41 -20.42 6.51
N ALA A 267 -10.31 -20.31 7.24
CA ALA A 267 -9.09 -21.06 6.94
C ALA A 267 -9.30 -22.57 7.06
N ARG A 268 -10.00 -23.02 8.11
CA ARG A 268 -10.28 -24.45 8.32
C ARG A 268 -11.21 -25.04 7.27
N LEU A 269 -12.23 -24.28 6.83
CA LEU A 269 -13.12 -24.71 5.75
C LEU A 269 -12.39 -24.88 4.42
N LEU A 270 -11.31 -24.12 4.20
CA LEU A 270 -10.40 -24.27 3.04
C LEU A 270 -9.31 -25.34 3.24
N GLY A 271 -9.27 -26.02 4.41
CA GLY A 271 -8.31 -27.07 4.71
C GLY A 271 -6.97 -26.58 5.29
N PHE A 272 -6.86 -25.31 5.64
CA PHE A 272 -5.68 -24.77 6.32
C PHE A 272 -5.77 -24.96 7.84
N HIS A 273 -4.63 -25.17 8.49
CA HIS A 273 -4.60 -25.35 9.95
C HIS A 273 -4.80 -24.07 10.75
N ASN A 274 -4.64 -22.89 10.16
CA ASN A 274 -5.01 -21.60 10.72
C ASN A 274 -5.04 -20.50 9.63
N TYR A 275 -5.51 -19.32 10.01
CA TYR A 275 -5.62 -18.17 9.09
C TYR A 275 -4.28 -17.65 8.60
N PHE A 276 -3.21 -17.77 9.40
CA PHE A 276 -1.87 -17.37 8.99
C PHE A 276 -1.35 -18.24 7.82
N ALA A 277 -1.50 -19.57 7.93
CA ALA A 277 -1.14 -20.48 6.85
C ALA A 277 -1.94 -20.20 5.56
N TYR A 278 -3.26 -19.90 5.70
CA TYR A 278 -4.09 -19.50 4.58
C TYR A 278 -3.56 -18.23 3.91
N GLN A 279 -3.31 -17.16 4.66
CA GLN A 279 -2.85 -15.90 4.12
C GLN A 279 -1.45 -15.95 3.51
N THR A 280 -0.51 -16.67 4.14
CA THR A 280 0.87 -16.78 3.63
C THR A 280 0.96 -17.63 2.38
N SER A 281 0.05 -18.60 2.18
CA SER A 281 0.02 -19.42 0.97
C SER A 281 -0.14 -18.62 -0.31
N LEU A 282 -0.72 -17.40 -0.23
CA LEU A 282 -0.92 -16.47 -1.35
C LEU A 282 0.20 -15.45 -1.51
N LYS A 283 1.22 -15.48 -0.65
CA LYS A 283 2.31 -14.51 -0.61
C LYS A 283 3.62 -15.14 -1.08
N MET A 284 4.63 -14.32 -1.35
CA MET A 284 5.96 -14.79 -1.74
C MET A 284 6.57 -15.74 -0.69
N ALA A 285 6.30 -15.52 0.59
CA ALA A 285 6.80 -16.36 1.69
C ALA A 285 6.19 -17.77 1.72
N GLN A 286 5.00 -17.96 1.17
CA GLN A 286 4.22 -19.21 1.06
C GLN A 286 3.86 -19.89 2.39
N THR A 287 4.73 -19.89 3.40
CA THR A 287 4.51 -20.58 4.67
C THR A 287 4.69 -19.65 5.89
N PRO A 288 4.01 -19.92 7.02
CA PRO A 288 4.24 -19.23 8.28
C PRO A 288 5.67 -19.32 8.78
N GLU A 289 6.31 -20.49 8.55
CA GLU A 289 7.67 -20.77 8.99
C GLU A 289 8.68 -19.87 8.28
N ALA A 290 8.52 -19.65 6.96
CA ALA A 290 9.37 -18.73 6.20
C ALA A 290 9.27 -17.30 6.72
N VAL A 291 8.05 -16.83 7.07
CA VAL A 291 7.84 -15.51 7.66
C VAL A 291 8.49 -15.44 9.05
N THR A 292 8.28 -16.45 9.89
CA THR A 292 8.81 -16.49 11.25
C THR A 292 10.34 -16.48 11.23
N THR A 293 10.95 -17.27 10.35
CA THR A 293 12.41 -17.32 10.17
C THR A 293 12.97 -15.96 9.75
N LEU A 294 12.32 -15.30 8.77
CA LEU A 294 12.71 -13.95 8.34
C LEU A 294 12.62 -12.93 9.48
N LEU A 295 11.50 -12.94 10.23
CA LEU A 295 11.33 -12.02 11.35
C LEU A 295 12.32 -12.26 12.48
N GLN A 296 12.67 -13.54 12.75
CA GLN A 296 13.70 -13.89 13.74
C GLN A 296 15.09 -13.41 13.30
N ASP A 297 15.46 -13.60 12.03
CA ASP A 297 16.72 -13.10 11.47
C ASP A 297 16.81 -11.56 11.56
N ILE A 298 15.74 -10.86 11.15
CA ILE A 298 15.67 -9.39 11.28
C ILE A 298 15.83 -8.98 12.75
N LYS A 299 15.06 -9.60 13.66
CA LYS A 299 15.15 -9.32 15.10
C LYS A 299 16.58 -9.52 15.63
N GLN A 300 17.21 -10.63 15.29
CA GLN A 300 18.57 -10.94 15.73
C GLN A 300 19.58 -9.90 15.26
N ARG A 301 19.47 -9.47 13.99
CA ARG A 301 20.38 -8.48 13.38
C ARG A 301 20.14 -7.07 13.89
N THR A 302 18.90 -6.69 14.18
CA THR A 302 18.54 -5.33 14.61
C THR A 302 18.61 -5.13 16.12
N SER A 303 18.48 -6.20 16.92
CA SER A 303 18.49 -6.10 18.40
C SER A 303 19.70 -5.40 18.99
N PRO A 304 20.95 -5.62 18.53
CA PRO A 304 22.09 -4.89 19.08
C PRO A 304 21.99 -3.38 18.87
N ALA A 305 21.58 -2.94 17.66
CA ALA A 305 21.40 -1.52 17.36
C ALA A 305 20.23 -0.91 18.16
N ALA A 306 19.15 -1.66 18.35
CA ALA A 306 18.01 -1.22 19.16
C ALA A 306 18.39 -1.04 20.64
N LEU A 307 19.21 -1.96 21.20
CA LEU A 307 19.68 -1.85 22.57
C LEU A 307 20.63 -0.64 22.76
N LEU A 308 21.51 -0.39 21.79
CA LEU A 308 22.36 0.82 21.81
C LEU A 308 21.51 2.08 21.76
N GLY A 309 20.54 2.18 20.86
CA GLY A 309 19.62 3.31 20.80
C GLY A 309 18.82 3.50 22.09
N ALA A 310 18.34 2.42 22.71
CA ALA A 310 17.65 2.49 23.99
C ALA A 310 18.57 2.98 25.12
N SER A 311 19.83 2.54 25.14
CA SER A 311 20.82 3.00 26.14
C SER A 311 21.17 4.49 25.97
N GLU A 312 21.23 5.00 24.74
CA GLU A 312 21.41 6.43 24.45
C GLU A 312 20.23 7.26 24.97
N LEU A 313 18.99 6.83 24.71
CA LEU A 313 17.80 7.51 25.20
C LEU A 313 17.75 7.48 26.74
N LEU A 314 18.15 6.37 27.36
CA LEU A 314 18.23 6.25 28.81
C LEU A 314 19.28 7.19 29.40
N SER A 315 20.43 7.35 28.75
CA SER A 315 21.46 8.31 29.16
C SER A 315 20.92 9.74 29.14
N ILE A 316 20.26 10.13 28.05
CA ILE A 316 19.63 11.45 27.89
C ILE A 316 18.59 11.67 29.01
N LYS A 317 17.74 10.65 29.27
CA LYS A 317 16.74 10.72 30.34
C LYS A 317 17.41 10.93 31.72
N THR A 318 18.46 10.18 32.02
CA THR A 318 19.18 10.26 33.30
C THR A 318 19.84 11.64 33.51
N GLU A 319 20.45 12.20 32.46
CA GLU A 319 21.02 13.55 32.47
C GLU A 319 19.93 14.61 32.76
N GLN A 320 18.78 14.51 32.14
CA GLN A 320 17.67 15.46 32.36
C GLN A 320 17.06 15.33 33.75
N GLN A 321 16.95 14.11 34.29
CA GLN A 321 16.40 13.90 35.64
C GLN A 321 17.28 14.50 36.75
N GLN A 322 18.58 14.62 36.52
CA GLN A 322 19.46 15.37 37.43
C GLN A 322 19.12 16.86 37.44
N MET A 323 18.52 17.40 36.40
CA MET A 323 18.12 18.80 36.26
C MET A 323 16.64 19.05 36.61
N VAL A 324 15.75 18.10 36.25
CA VAL A 324 14.29 18.22 36.41
C VAL A 324 13.72 16.88 36.85
N HIS A 325 13.15 16.83 38.07
CA HIS A 325 12.48 15.63 38.58
C HIS A 325 11.12 15.47 37.88
N ASP A 326 11.04 14.66 36.81
CA ASP A 326 9.80 14.38 36.09
C ASP A 326 8.94 13.26 36.73
N GLY A 327 9.40 12.71 37.88
CA GLY A 327 8.67 11.69 38.64
C GLY A 327 8.62 10.29 38.03
N THR A 328 9.33 10.03 36.91
CA THR A 328 9.22 8.75 36.18
C THR A 328 10.35 7.74 36.41
N GLY A 329 11.30 8.05 37.34
CA GLY A 329 12.43 7.16 37.64
C GLY A 329 13.45 7.01 36.51
N THR A 330 14.43 6.13 36.70
CA THR A 330 15.56 5.92 35.78
C THR A 330 15.28 4.88 34.68
N GLU A 331 14.05 4.39 34.57
CA GLU A 331 13.66 3.42 33.52
C GLU A 331 13.09 4.12 32.28
N LEU A 332 13.36 3.57 31.11
CA LEU A 332 12.80 4.05 29.82
C LEU A 332 11.50 3.31 29.52
N PHE A 333 10.44 4.06 29.29
CA PHE A 333 9.12 3.53 28.97
C PHE A 333 8.69 3.93 27.55
N PHE A 334 7.70 3.23 26.99
CA PHE A 334 7.17 3.53 25.65
C PHE A 334 6.64 4.96 25.46
N TRP A 335 6.11 5.59 26.51
CA TRP A 335 5.68 6.99 26.46
C TRP A 335 6.83 8.00 26.48
N ASP A 336 8.05 7.55 26.73
CA ASP A 336 9.26 8.37 26.74
C ASP A 336 9.97 8.39 25.37
N GLU A 337 9.68 7.42 24.51
CA GLU A 337 10.40 7.19 23.25
C GLU A 337 10.37 8.42 22.34
N ASP A 338 9.18 8.96 22.04
CA ASP A 338 9.03 10.13 21.16
C ASP A 338 9.72 11.38 21.74
N TYR A 339 9.66 11.55 23.07
CA TYR A 339 10.25 12.70 23.77
C TYR A 339 11.78 12.68 23.70
N TYR A 340 12.39 11.58 24.09
CA TYR A 340 13.86 11.49 24.12
C TYR A 340 14.46 11.31 22.73
N ASN A 341 13.76 10.71 21.77
CA ASN A 341 14.17 10.72 20.38
C ASN A 341 14.23 12.15 19.82
N ARG A 342 13.23 13.00 20.12
CA ARG A 342 13.27 14.40 19.71
C ARG A 342 14.50 15.12 20.28
N ILE A 343 14.77 14.94 21.56
CA ILE A 343 15.93 15.59 22.22
C ILE A 343 17.25 15.11 21.61
N ARG A 344 17.38 13.81 21.34
CA ARG A 344 18.55 13.27 20.66
C ARG A 344 18.72 13.88 19.27
N ASP A 345 17.65 13.90 18.50
CA ASP A 345 17.67 14.40 17.13
C ASP A 345 18.00 15.90 17.09
N GLU A 346 17.53 16.70 18.05
CA GLU A 346 17.89 18.11 18.22
C GLU A 346 19.37 18.31 18.61
N ARG A 347 19.94 17.41 19.43
CA ARG A 347 21.37 17.43 19.79
C ARG A 347 22.28 17.03 18.62
N GLU A 348 21.88 15.99 17.86
CA GLU A 348 22.66 15.47 16.74
C GLU A 348 22.57 16.34 15.48
N THR A 349 21.43 16.96 15.26
CA THR A 349 21.17 17.73 14.05
C THR A 349 20.42 19.01 14.42
N PRO A 350 21.15 20.07 14.82
CA PRO A 350 20.57 21.35 15.24
C PRO A 350 20.01 22.17 14.05
N ILE A 351 19.38 21.50 13.09
CA ILE A 351 18.72 22.12 11.96
C ILE A 351 17.23 22.16 12.25
N HIS A 352 16.68 23.35 12.39
CA HIS A 352 15.23 23.50 12.54
C HIS A 352 14.52 23.12 11.22
N GLN A 353 13.47 22.34 11.35
CA GLN A 353 12.70 21.90 10.16
C GLN A 353 12.04 23.08 9.42
N THR A 354 11.78 24.19 10.12
CA THR A 354 11.32 25.43 9.52
C THR A 354 12.31 25.97 8.52
N ASP A 355 13.60 25.96 8.87
CA ASP A 355 14.67 26.46 8.01
C ASP A 355 14.85 25.60 6.77
N LEU A 356 14.72 24.26 6.93
CA LEU A 356 14.75 23.34 5.78
C LEU A 356 13.59 23.57 4.81
N SER A 357 12.40 23.95 5.30
CA SER A 357 11.24 24.14 4.45
C SER A 357 11.41 25.30 3.45
N GLU A 358 12.26 26.28 3.76
CA GLU A 358 12.56 27.40 2.88
C GLU A 358 13.37 26.98 1.65
N TYR A 359 14.18 25.91 1.76
CA TYR A 359 14.98 25.37 0.67
C TYR A 359 14.21 24.41 -0.25
N PHE A 360 13.02 23.96 0.15
CA PHE A 360 12.22 22.97 -0.57
C PHE A 360 10.84 23.52 -0.93
N GLU A 361 10.85 24.63 -1.69
CA GLU A 361 9.61 25.14 -2.29
C GLU A 361 9.00 24.05 -3.18
N LEU A 362 7.67 23.92 -3.13
CA LEU A 362 6.95 22.78 -3.68
C LEU A 362 7.19 22.58 -5.19
N TYR A 363 6.99 23.61 -5.96
CA TYR A 363 7.09 23.52 -7.44
C TYR A 363 8.52 23.33 -7.92
N SER A 364 9.44 24.10 -7.36
CA SER A 364 10.87 23.96 -7.66
C SER A 364 11.41 22.58 -7.29
N THR A 365 10.93 22.03 -6.17
CA THR A 365 11.29 20.68 -5.74
C THR A 365 10.71 19.61 -6.67
N LEU A 366 9.46 19.78 -7.11
CA LEU A 366 8.82 18.86 -8.06
C LEU A 366 9.57 18.85 -9.39
N ASP A 367 9.88 20.03 -9.94
CA ASP A 367 10.59 20.17 -11.21
C ASP A 367 12.00 19.58 -11.13
N ALA A 368 12.73 19.83 -10.03
CA ALA A 368 14.03 19.21 -9.77
C ALA A 368 13.95 17.68 -9.68
N LEU A 369 12.91 17.15 -9.03
CA LEU A 369 12.67 15.71 -8.91
C LEU A 369 12.36 15.09 -10.28
N LEU A 370 11.50 15.70 -11.08
CA LEU A 370 11.15 15.22 -12.42
C LEU A 370 12.37 15.31 -13.36
N SER A 371 13.18 16.37 -13.25
CA SER A 371 14.44 16.48 -13.98
C SER A 371 15.44 15.39 -13.59
N LEU A 372 15.54 15.07 -12.30
CA LEU A 372 16.37 13.95 -11.81
C LEU A 372 15.90 12.62 -12.39
N PHE A 373 14.59 12.33 -12.35
CA PHE A 373 14.04 11.11 -12.94
C PHE A 373 14.23 11.08 -14.46
N GLY A 374 14.09 12.23 -15.13
CA GLY A 374 14.39 12.35 -16.56
C GLY A 374 15.79 11.87 -16.90
N ARG A 375 16.79 12.31 -16.13
CA ARG A 375 18.19 11.90 -16.32
C ARG A 375 18.50 10.47 -15.94
N LEU A 376 17.80 9.92 -14.92
CA LEU A 376 18.06 8.56 -14.45
C LEU A 376 17.41 7.50 -15.34
N PHE A 377 16.28 7.81 -15.97
CA PHE A 377 15.46 6.86 -16.71
C PHE A 377 15.30 7.19 -18.19
N ASP A 378 16.01 8.21 -18.68
CA ASP A 378 15.87 8.74 -20.05
C ASP A 378 14.40 9.05 -20.38
N THR A 379 13.73 9.76 -19.45
CA THR A 379 12.33 10.13 -19.58
C THR A 379 12.18 11.65 -19.64
N ARG A 380 11.23 12.14 -20.42
CA ARG A 380 10.87 13.54 -20.47
C ARG A 380 9.48 13.75 -19.89
N PHE A 381 9.37 14.72 -18.97
CA PHE A 381 8.12 15.16 -18.37
C PHE A 381 7.82 16.58 -18.87
N GLU A 382 6.62 16.77 -19.44
CA GLU A 382 6.17 18.09 -19.92
C GLU A 382 4.89 18.46 -19.19
N ARG A 383 4.89 19.61 -18.54
CA ARG A 383 3.70 20.13 -17.85
C ARG A 383 2.67 20.57 -18.90
N ILE A 384 1.42 20.20 -18.66
CA ILE A 384 0.28 20.53 -19.53
C ILE A 384 -0.43 21.75 -18.95
N THR A 385 -0.51 22.84 -19.73
CA THR A 385 -1.23 24.06 -19.35
C THR A 385 -2.74 23.87 -19.48
N SER A 386 -3.53 24.80 -18.93
CA SER A 386 -4.99 24.75 -19.05
C SER A 386 -5.47 24.83 -20.51
N GLU A 387 -4.78 25.61 -21.34
CA GLU A 387 -5.05 25.72 -22.78
C GLU A 387 -4.78 24.41 -23.51
N GLN A 388 -3.66 23.78 -23.19
CA GLN A 388 -3.29 22.46 -23.73
C GLN A 388 -4.22 21.37 -23.26
N GLN A 389 -4.74 21.44 -22.02
CA GLN A 389 -5.78 20.52 -21.53
C GLN A 389 -7.07 20.65 -22.37
N MET A 390 -7.51 21.88 -22.66
CA MET A 390 -8.68 22.11 -23.52
C MET A 390 -8.43 21.56 -24.94
N GLU A 391 -7.26 21.79 -25.52
CA GLU A 391 -6.91 21.27 -26.84
C GLU A 391 -6.90 19.73 -26.87
N LEU A 392 -6.31 19.10 -25.87
CA LEU A 392 -6.29 17.63 -25.75
C LEU A 392 -7.71 17.05 -25.57
N GLY A 393 -8.55 17.71 -24.76
CA GLY A 393 -9.95 17.35 -24.58
C GLY A 393 -10.74 17.43 -25.90
N ASN A 394 -10.61 18.53 -26.62
CA ASN A 394 -11.29 18.76 -27.89
C ASN A 394 -10.86 17.72 -28.96
N ARG A 395 -9.56 17.42 -29.05
CA ARG A 395 -9.06 16.37 -29.96
C ARG A 395 -9.58 14.98 -29.63
N ALA A 396 -9.81 14.70 -28.34
CA ALA A 396 -10.38 13.46 -27.87
C ALA A 396 -11.91 13.38 -28.02
N GLY A 397 -12.56 14.46 -28.49
CA GLY A 397 -14.02 14.56 -28.59
C GLY A 397 -14.71 14.73 -27.24
N HIS A 398 -14.00 15.20 -26.23
CA HIS A 398 -14.51 15.39 -24.86
C HIS A 398 -14.44 16.85 -24.44
N ALA A 399 -15.58 17.39 -23.96
CA ALA A 399 -15.67 18.74 -23.39
C ALA A 399 -15.46 18.79 -21.88
N GLY A 400 -15.23 17.64 -21.22
CA GLY A 400 -15.10 17.55 -19.77
C GLY A 400 -13.70 17.86 -19.26
N PRO A 401 -13.54 18.09 -17.94
CA PRO A 401 -12.27 18.42 -17.32
C PRO A 401 -11.32 17.22 -17.34
N LEU A 402 -10.06 17.49 -17.64
CA LEU A 402 -8.98 16.47 -17.65
C LEU A 402 -8.30 16.30 -16.27
N VAL A 403 -8.71 17.11 -15.30
CA VAL A 403 -8.30 17.04 -13.89
C VAL A 403 -9.53 17.13 -13.01
N TRP A 404 -9.48 16.56 -11.80
CA TRP A 404 -10.61 16.51 -10.86
C TRP A 404 -10.66 17.69 -9.88
N HIS A 405 -9.64 18.56 -9.90
CA HIS A 405 -9.56 19.79 -9.11
C HIS A 405 -8.54 20.74 -9.73
N GLU A 406 -8.74 22.05 -9.54
CA GLU A 406 -7.89 23.11 -10.09
C GLU A 406 -6.43 23.07 -9.61
N ASP A 407 -6.18 22.57 -8.39
CA ASP A 407 -4.83 22.40 -7.83
C ASP A 407 -4.06 21.21 -8.41
N VAL A 408 -4.68 20.40 -9.26
CA VAL A 408 -4.04 19.21 -9.83
C VAL A 408 -3.16 19.59 -11.02
N ILE A 409 -1.88 19.23 -10.94
CA ILE A 409 -0.92 19.47 -11.99
C ILE A 409 -0.86 18.24 -12.89
N MET A 410 -0.97 18.43 -14.19
CA MET A 410 -0.93 17.37 -15.19
C MET A 410 0.36 17.45 -16.01
N TYR A 411 0.99 16.30 -16.26
CA TYR A 411 2.18 16.16 -17.11
C TYR A 411 1.95 15.04 -18.14
N THR A 412 2.61 15.17 -19.32
CA THR A 412 2.93 14.03 -20.17
C THR A 412 4.27 13.44 -19.76
N ALA A 413 4.45 12.15 -20.01
CA ALA A 413 5.73 11.47 -19.84
C ALA A 413 6.07 10.69 -21.10
N TRP A 414 7.34 10.77 -21.51
CA TRP A 414 7.88 10.19 -22.73
C TRP A 414 9.16 9.41 -22.45
N ASP A 415 9.31 8.25 -23.06
CA ASP A 415 10.56 7.49 -23.09
C ASP A 415 11.42 8.03 -24.23
N MET A 416 12.59 8.54 -23.90
CA MET A 416 13.51 9.16 -24.86
C MET A 416 14.53 8.18 -25.46
N ARG A 417 14.49 6.92 -25.05
CA ARG A 417 15.37 5.86 -25.60
C ARG A 417 14.94 5.42 -26.99
N ASP A 418 13.69 5.63 -27.32
CA ASP A 418 13.14 5.34 -28.64
C ASP A 418 13.28 6.55 -29.58
N SER A 419 13.27 6.31 -30.89
CA SER A 419 13.28 7.37 -31.89
C SER A 419 12.19 7.03 -32.95
N PRO A 420 11.08 7.79 -33.00
CA PRO A 420 10.71 8.94 -32.14
C PRO A 420 10.39 8.53 -30.70
N ASP A 421 10.41 9.52 -29.80
CA ASP A 421 10.06 9.33 -28.39
C ASP A 421 8.75 8.59 -28.21
N SER A 422 8.74 7.62 -27.30
CA SER A 422 7.59 6.78 -27.01
C SER A 422 6.75 7.34 -25.88
N PHE A 423 5.45 7.50 -26.07
CA PHE A 423 4.54 8.02 -25.05
C PHE A 423 4.31 7.00 -23.93
N LEU A 424 4.66 7.36 -22.69
CA LEU A 424 4.48 6.53 -21.50
C LEU A 424 3.12 6.73 -20.82
N GLY A 425 2.57 7.93 -20.86
CA GLY A 425 1.29 8.22 -20.24
C GLY A 425 1.19 9.62 -19.63
N TYR A 426 0.13 9.83 -18.84
CA TYR A 426 -0.10 11.06 -18.09
C TYR A 426 0.24 10.86 -16.62
N ALA A 427 0.89 11.84 -15.99
CA ALA A 427 1.13 11.91 -14.56
C ALA A 427 0.36 13.09 -13.95
N TYR A 428 -0.30 12.84 -12.83
CA TYR A 428 -1.08 13.83 -12.10
C TYR A 428 -0.51 14.01 -10.70
N PHE A 429 -0.30 15.25 -10.30
CA PHE A 429 0.18 15.61 -8.97
C PHE A 429 -0.91 16.41 -8.24
N ASP A 430 -1.55 15.77 -7.27
CA ASP A 430 -2.55 16.35 -6.40
C ASP A 430 -1.93 16.52 -5.00
N LEU A 431 -1.29 17.65 -4.75
CA LEU A 431 -0.38 17.83 -3.62
C LEU A 431 -1.02 18.57 -2.44
N PHE A 432 -2.11 19.31 -2.65
CA PHE A 432 -2.71 20.14 -1.62
C PHE A 432 -3.81 19.42 -0.83
N PRO A 433 -3.90 19.68 0.49
CA PRO A 433 -5.01 19.18 1.31
C PRO A 433 -6.29 19.94 0.97
N ARG A 434 -7.42 19.22 0.95
CA ARG A 434 -8.76 19.84 0.84
C ARG A 434 -9.80 19.00 1.57
N GLN A 435 -10.95 19.58 1.80
CA GLN A 435 -12.06 18.89 2.44
C GLN A 435 -12.47 17.66 1.61
N GLY A 436 -12.64 16.53 2.28
CA GLY A 436 -13.07 15.27 1.65
C GLY A 436 -11.97 14.47 0.94
N LYS A 437 -10.79 15.03 0.74
CA LYS A 437 -9.64 14.29 0.24
C LYS A 437 -9.05 13.43 1.36
N TYR A 438 -8.64 12.20 1.03
CA TYR A 438 -7.98 11.34 2.02
C TYR A 438 -6.70 11.98 2.60
N GLY A 439 -6.40 11.62 3.84
CA GLY A 439 -5.39 12.35 4.63
C GLY A 439 -3.99 11.73 4.63
N HIS A 440 -3.66 10.82 3.73
CA HIS A 440 -2.36 10.17 3.65
C HIS A 440 -1.77 10.29 2.23
N ARG A 441 -0.50 9.94 2.05
CA ARG A 441 0.10 9.82 0.72
C ARG A 441 -0.46 8.60 0.01
N GLY A 442 -0.79 8.74 -1.26
CA GLY A 442 -1.28 7.67 -2.11
C GLY A 442 -0.77 7.82 -3.55
N CYS A 443 -0.71 6.71 -4.24
CA CYS A 443 -0.37 6.61 -5.65
C CYS A 443 -1.45 5.74 -6.29
N TYR A 444 -2.11 6.26 -7.31
CA TYR A 444 -3.25 5.62 -7.95
C TYR A 444 -2.98 5.41 -9.43
N ASP A 445 -3.11 4.17 -9.88
CA ASP A 445 -3.11 3.86 -11.30
C ASP A 445 -4.53 4.10 -11.84
N ILE A 446 -4.72 5.12 -12.68
CA ILE A 446 -6.05 5.46 -13.22
C ILE A 446 -6.30 4.70 -14.52
N GLN A 447 -5.32 4.70 -15.43
CA GLN A 447 -5.44 4.08 -16.75
C GLN A 447 -4.13 3.38 -17.12
N TYR A 448 -4.21 2.16 -17.61
CA TYR A 448 -3.03 1.49 -18.18
C TYR A 448 -2.91 1.78 -19.68
N VAL A 449 -1.67 1.87 -20.14
CA VAL A 449 -1.37 1.72 -21.55
C VAL A 449 -1.56 0.25 -21.91
N SER A 450 -2.51 -0.05 -22.77
CA SER A 450 -2.72 -1.38 -23.32
C SER A 450 -2.28 -1.38 -24.77
N SER A 451 -1.29 -2.17 -25.10
CA SER A 451 -0.91 -2.44 -26.50
C SER A 451 -2.07 -3.06 -27.31
N ALA A 452 -3.07 -3.62 -26.63
CA ALA A 452 -4.26 -4.20 -27.24
C ALA A 452 -5.27 -3.17 -27.81
N ARG A 453 -5.09 -1.87 -27.56
CA ARG A 453 -5.97 -0.84 -28.15
C ARG A 453 -5.66 -0.54 -29.62
N THR A 454 -4.55 -1.01 -30.15
CA THR A 454 -4.19 -0.83 -31.57
C THR A 454 -4.48 -2.04 -32.46
N SER A 455 -4.78 -3.22 -31.90
CA SER A 455 -5.27 -4.39 -32.68
C SER A 455 -5.75 -5.52 -31.74
N PRO A 456 -6.88 -6.20 -32.04
CA PRO A 456 -7.34 -7.35 -31.25
C PRO A 456 -6.40 -8.55 -31.28
N SER A 457 -5.41 -8.57 -32.18
CA SER A 457 -4.42 -9.63 -32.33
C SER A 457 -3.07 -9.34 -31.66
N ALA A 458 -2.87 -8.16 -31.03
CA ALA A 458 -1.58 -7.73 -30.50
C ALA A 458 -1.29 -8.22 -29.07
N PHE A 459 -2.17 -8.99 -28.44
CA PHE A 459 -1.92 -9.55 -27.11
C PHE A 459 -0.90 -10.70 -27.12
N MET A 460 -0.44 -11.14 -28.30
CA MET A 460 0.45 -12.27 -28.51
C MET A 460 1.67 -12.00 -29.40
N SER A 461 1.99 -10.76 -29.71
CA SER A 461 3.22 -10.47 -30.45
C SER A 461 4.30 -9.95 -29.51
N HIS A 462 5.19 -10.86 -29.16
CA HIS A 462 6.51 -10.76 -28.55
C HIS A 462 7.03 -9.40 -28.12
N PRO A 463 7.42 -9.27 -26.86
CA PRO A 463 8.57 -8.47 -26.53
C PRO A 463 9.83 -9.28 -26.87
N THR A 464 10.69 -8.75 -27.73
CA THR A 464 12.10 -9.09 -27.72
C THR A 464 12.62 -9.00 -26.29
N PRO A 465 13.53 -9.91 -25.87
CA PRO A 465 14.00 -9.94 -24.48
C PRO A 465 14.96 -8.76 -24.20
N GLY A 466 14.37 -7.63 -23.85
CA GLY A 466 15.02 -6.58 -23.09
C GLY A 466 14.50 -6.66 -21.64
N PRO A 467 15.25 -6.21 -20.63
CA PRO A 467 14.78 -6.30 -19.26
C PRO A 467 13.42 -5.59 -19.13
N PRO A 468 12.44 -6.19 -18.44
CA PRO A 468 11.08 -5.67 -18.41
C PRO A 468 11.03 -4.41 -17.56
N LEU A 469 11.16 -3.26 -18.19
CA LEU A 469 10.52 -2.06 -17.68
C LEU A 469 9.08 -2.16 -18.15
N SER A 470 8.27 -2.74 -17.26
CA SER A 470 6.84 -2.91 -17.43
C SER A 470 6.22 -1.62 -17.96
N THR A 471 5.40 -1.76 -19.00
CA THR A 471 4.36 -0.82 -19.41
C THR A 471 3.52 -0.42 -18.18
N ARG A 472 3.97 0.59 -17.45
CA ARG A 472 3.25 1.12 -16.29
C ARG A 472 2.70 2.46 -16.67
N SER A 473 1.38 2.60 -16.55
CA SER A 473 0.78 3.91 -16.38
C SER A 473 1.51 4.63 -15.25
N LEU A 474 1.90 5.87 -15.49
CA LEU A 474 2.44 6.69 -14.42
C LEU A 474 1.30 6.93 -13.40
N PRO A 475 1.57 6.71 -12.12
CA PRO A 475 0.56 6.85 -11.09
C PRO A 475 0.19 8.32 -10.88
N ALA A 476 -1.09 8.58 -10.60
CA ALA A 476 -1.49 9.85 -10.03
C ALA A 476 -0.92 9.95 -8.60
N ILE A 477 0.01 10.86 -8.39
CA ILE A 477 0.55 11.13 -7.05
C ILE A 477 -0.37 12.15 -6.39
N THR A 478 -1.09 11.72 -5.37
CA THR A 478 -2.04 12.57 -4.64
C THR A 478 -1.66 12.66 -3.18
N GLY A 479 -1.67 13.87 -2.63
CA GLY A 479 -1.75 14.11 -1.18
C GLY A 479 -0.45 14.33 -0.43
N LEU A 480 -0.15 15.59 -0.18
CA LEU A 480 0.66 16.03 0.94
C LEU A 480 -0.25 16.73 1.95
N ARG A 481 -0.26 16.26 3.20
CA ARG A 481 -0.89 16.98 4.31
C ARG A 481 0.01 18.16 4.72
N GLU A 482 -0.60 19.23 5.25
CA GLU A 482 0.15 20.20 6.06
C GLU A 482 1.02 19.46 7.09
N GLY A 483 2.32 19.67 7.08
CA GLY A 483 3.29 18.89 7.85
C GLY A 483 3.81 17.61 7.18
N GLY A 484 3.34 17.24 5.97
CA GLY A 484 3.79 16.04 5.25
C GLY A 484 5.25 16.11 4.81
N TRP A 485 5.79 17.30 4.61
CA TRP A 485 7.21 17.53 4.35
C TRP A 485 8.12 17.01 5.48
N LYS A 486 7.64 17.05 6.72
CA LYS A 486 8.37 16.57 7.90
C LYS A 486 8.64 15.06 7.86
N ARG A 487 7.95 14.28 7.01
CA ARG A 487 8.11 12.83 6.88
C ARG A 487 8.68 12.36 5.52
N LEU A 488 8.92 13.27 4.58
CA LEU A 488 9.41 12.91 3.24
C LEU A 488 10.90 12.55 3.19
N LEU A 489 11.67 12.94 4.20
CA LEU A 489 13.08 12.63 4.29
C LEU A 489 13.41 12.08 5.68
N PRO A 490 13.35 10.78 5.90
CA PRO A 490 14.25 10.19 6.88
C PRO A 490 15.64 10.20 6.22
N PHE A 491 16.42 11.25 6.48
CA PHE A 491 17.84 11.39 6.05
C PHE A 491 18.68 10.14 6.38
N ARG A 492 18.22 9.27 7.27
CA ARG A 492 18.88 8.01 7.62
C ARG A 492 18.75 6.90 6.57
N ARG A 493 17.72 6.88 5.69
CA ARG A 493 17.60 5.81 4.68
C ARG A 493 18.47 6.01 3.44
N LEU A 494 18.86 7.24 3.10
CA LEU A 494 19.71 7.52 1.95
C LEU A 494 21.22 7.21 2.17
N ARG A 495 21.65 6.96 3.43
CA ARG A 495 23.06 6.57 3.69
C ARG A 495 23.39 5.13 3.36
N HIS A 496 22.40 4.24 3.21
CA HIS A 496 22.64 2.81 2.98
C HIS A 496 22.40 2.33 1.53
N GLU A 497 21.88 3.17 0.65
CA GLU A 497 21.54 2.75 -0.73
C GLU A 497 22.35 3.45 -1.84
N LEU A 498 23.32 4.28 -1.49
CA LEU A 498 24.26 4.82 -2.49
C LEU A 498 25.53 3.95 -2.53
N PRO A 499 25.94 3.46 -3.71
CA PRO A 499 27.23 2.79 -3.85
C PRO A 499 28.36 3.75 -3.43
N GLN A 500 29.31 3.24 -2.68
CA GLN A 500 30.53 3.97 -2.29
C GLN A 500 31.32 4.37 -3.54
N ALA A 501 31.12 5.58 -4.01
CA ALA A 501 32.00 6.19 -5.00
C ALA A 501 31.90 7.71 -4.90
N TYR A 502 32.61 8.29 -3.90
CA TYR A 502 33.34 9.57 -4.02
C TYR A 502 34.09 9.83 -2.70
N PRO A 503 35.41 10.01 -2.73
CA PRO A 503 36.19 10.25 -1.52
C PRO A 503 36.17 11.75 -1.18
N LEU A 504 35.46 12.12 -0.12
CA LEU A 504 35.71 13.39 0.57
C LEU A 504 36.86 13.17 1.55
N LYS A 505 38.00 13.78 1.24
CA LYS A 505 39.15 13.91 2.13
C LYS A 505 38.74 14.71 3.37
N ALA A 506 38.69 14.06 4.50
CA ALA A 506 38.78 14.72 5.80
C ALA A 506 40.00 14.16 6.54
N HIS A 507 40.85 15.05 7.01
CA HIS A 507 42.07 14.76 7.76
C HIS A 507 41.74 14.01 9.05
N ALA A 508 42.27 12.80 9.18
CA ALA A 508 42.28 12.06 10.42
C ALA A 508 43.69 12.09 11.02
N THR A 509 43.78 12.55 12.22
CA THR A 509 45.01 12.47 13.05
C THR A 509 45.07 11.08 13.69
N ARG A 510 46.27 10.50 13.62
CA ARG A 510 46.72 9.20 14.11
C ARG A 510 46.42 8.94 15.56
N LEU A 511 46.14 7.66 15.89
CA LEU A 511 46.83 6.95 16.98
C LEU A 511 46.98 5.46 16.69
N HIS A 512 48.14 4.96 16.94
CA HIS A 512 48.81 3.71 16.60
C HIS A 512 48.65 2.60 17.68
N ARG A 513 48.86 1.35 17.20
CA ARG A 513 49.37 0.13 17.87
C ARG A 513 48.31 -0.83 18.40
N SER A 514 48.47 -2.12 18.30
CA SER A 514 49.53 -3.02 17.77
C SER A 514 48.97 -4.46 17.61
N ALA A 515 49.64 -5.17 16.75
CA ALA A 515 49.50 -6.56 16.31
C ALA A 515 49.60 -7.63 17.38
N THR A 516 49.16 -8.83 17.05
CA THR A 516 49.77 -10.17 16.94
C THR A 516 48.73 -11.20 17.41
N ASP A 517 48.49 -12.30 16.84
CA ASP A 517 49.04 -13.43 16.25
C ASP A 517 47.97 -14.57 16.07
N VAL A 518 48.10 -15.25 15.00
CA VAL A 518 47.34 -16.45 14.55
C VAL A 518 47.90 -17.71 15.28
N PRO A 519 47.17 -18.87 15.41
CA PRO A 519 47.31 -19.83 14.31
C PRO A 519 46.05 -20.67 13.92
N ARG A 520 46.16 -21.15 12.68
CA ARG A 520 45.31 -22.14 11.99
C ARG A 520 45.43 -23.53 12.58
N ALA A 521 44.33 -24.31 12.55
CA ALA A 521 44.43 -25.77 12.40
C ALA A 521 43.26 -26.32 11.57
N ARG A 522 43.59 -27.24 10.69
CA ARG A 522 42.77 -27.92 9.68
C ARG A 522 42.27 -29.31 10.21
N PRO A 523 41.54 -30.12 9.39
CA PRO A 523 40.29 -30.79 9.75
C PRO A 523 40.42 -32.32 9.92
N SER A 524 39.38 -32.95 10.43
CA SER A 524 39.21 -34.41 10.33
C SER A 524 37.72 -34.82 10.31
N THR A 525 37.36 -35.54 9.29
CA THR A 525 36.20 -36.42 9.09
C THR A 525 36.57 -37.85 9.47
N PRO A 526 35.68 -38.89 9.46
CA PRO A 526 34.24 -39.02 9.51
C PRO A 526 33.74 -40.12 10.49
N GLY A 527 32.43 -40.28 10.64
CA GLY A 527 31.87 -41.46 11.33
C GLY A 527 30.35 -41.45 11.45
N SER A 528 29.67 -42.22 10.65
CA SER A 528 28.30 -42.73 10.86
C SER A 528 28.39 -44.19 11.40
N PRO A 529 27.31 -44.92 11.77
CA PRO A 529 25.89 -44.68 11.87
C PRO A 529 25.22 -45.30 13.13
N ARG A 530 23.92 -45.05 13.37
CA ARG A 530 22.91 -46.09 13.75
C ARG A 530 21.62 -45.50 14.31
N SER A 531 20.56 -45.80 13.60
CA SER A 531 19.20 -46.28 13.97
C SER A 531 18.61 -46.01 15.37
N SER A 532 17.40 -45.41 15.40
CA SER A 532 16.27 -45.96 16.18
C SER A 532 14.92 -45.48 15.62
N GLN A 533 14.04 -46.47 15.47
CA GLN A 533 12.64 -46.40 15.11
C GLN A 533 11.83 -45.64 16.16
N ALA A 534 10.80 -44.88 15.75
CA ALA A 534 9.46 -45.00 16.35
C ALA A 534 8.41 -44.12 15.67
N CYS A 535 7.29 -44.77 15.38
CA CYS A 535 5.89 -44.35 15.29
C CYS A 535 5.45 -43.38 14.18
N ARG A 536 4.85 -43.95 13.14
CA ARG A 536 3.86 -43.33 12.22
C ARG A 536 2.46 -43.33 12.84
N PRO A 537 1.63 -42.31 12.66
CA PRO A 537 0.17 -42.44 12.64
C PRO A 537 -0.37 -42.37 11.19
N PRO A 538 -1.63 -42.77 10.95
CA PRO A 538 -2.09 -43.31 9.67
C PRO A 538 -2.42 -42.26 8.61
N ALA A 539 -1.96 -42.53 7.41
CA ALA A 539 -2.26 -41.82 6.18
C ALA A 539 -3.65 -42.21 5.65
N HIS A 540 -4.67 -41.33 5.71
CA HIS A 540 -5.84 -41.53 4.82
C HIS A 540 -6.68 -40.28 4.51
N ARG A 541 -6.26 -39.05 4.80
CA ARG A 541 -7.00 -37.84 4.39
C ARG A 541 -6.20 -36.73 3.70
N GLN A 542 -4.94 -36.98 3.33
CA GLN A 542 -4.06 -35.96 2.72
C GLN A 542 -3.88 -36.06 1.20
N ARG A 543 -4.53 -37.03 0.52
CA ARG A 543 -4.26 -37.27 -0.91
C ARG A 543 -4.94 -36.31 -1.90
N LEU A 544 -6.02 -35.62 -1.53
CA LEU A 544 -6.75 -34.75 -2.49
C LEU A 544 -6.23 -33.30 -2.58
N CYS A 545 -5.55 -32.80 -1.57
CA CYS A 545 -4.95 -31.45 -1.63
C CYS A 545 -3.49 -31.44 -2.06
N ARG A 546 -2.76 -32.56 -1.94
CA ARG A 546 -1.32 -32.59 -2.27
C ARG A 546 -0.99 -32.83 -3.73
N SER A 547 -1.90 -33.42 -4.51
CA SER A 547 -1.67 -33.63 -5.94
C SER A 547 -1.77 -32.34 -6.77
N SER A 548 -2.39 -31.29 -6.25
CA SER A 548 -2.46 -29.98 -6.92
C SER A 548 -1.40 -28.97 -6.44
N LEU A 549 -0.61 -29.32 -5.42
CA LEU A 549 0.35 -28.40 -4.80
C LEU A 549 1.82 -28.82 -4.97
N HIS A 550 2.10 -29.97 -5.58
CA HIS A 550 3.49 -30.49 -5.67
C HIS A 550 4.11 -30.45 -7.07
N ASN A 551 3.42 -29.88 -8.05
CA ASN A 551 3.96 -29.71 -9.40
C ASN A 551 3.86 -28.26 -9.87
N VAL A 552 4.22 -27.31 -9.00
CA VAL A 552 4.59 -25.95 -9.45
C VAL A 552 5.73 -25.43 -8.58
#